data_2b462c630c5ff7b7fb8fc4a0696cb956
#
_entry.id   2b462c630c5ff7b7fb8fc4a0696cb956
#
_cell.length_a   1.000
_cell.length_b   1.000
_cell.length_c   1.000
_cell.angle_alpha   90.00
_cell.angle_beta   90.00
_cell.angle_gamma   90.00
#
_symmetry.space_group_name_H-M   'P 1'
#
loop_
_entity.id
_entity.type
_entity.pdbx_description
1 polymer ?
#
loop_
_entity_poly.entity_id
_entity_poly.type
_entity_poly.pdbx_seq_one_letter_code
_entity_poly.pdbx_strand_id
1 'polypeptide(L)'
;DHRHHAMDAIIIACANRNIINYLNNESATAKAELSRYDLQKMLCDKAKTDNNGNYKWVIRKPWASFTQDTYLALENIIVSFKQNLRVINKATNHFLHYNEEGKKIFVKQGKGDNWAIRKSMHKDTVFGEVNLRRIKTVALNEAMKNPQSIVVKDFKRKLLELWNLGFDAKRIKKYFEDNRETWSDINLSKIEVYYFSKDTKDRFFATRKPLDTSFDRKKIENNITDTGIQKILLRHLELKDNNPDIAFSPDGIDEMNRNIIQLNNGKYHQPIIKVRWYEQADKFAVGQTGNKSSKFVEAAKGTNLFFAVYESNILDKKTNTIIKKRNYATIPLNVAIERQKQGLSVAPEDENGNDPIFVLSPNDLVYLPTDDELANGIIAQPLDRGRIYKMVSCTGNEGHFIPARIANPILQTIELGSNNKAQKAWTDEMIKEICMPIKVDRLGNVLESSSSYKK
;
A
#
# COMPACT_ATOMS: atom_id res chain seq x y z
N ASP A 1 15.66 -15.58 -12.55
CA ASP A 1 16.79 -14.75 -12.93
C ASP A 1 17.06 -14.93 -14.42
N HIS A 2 16.92 -13.88 -15.23
CA HIS A 2 17.11 -13.96 -16.67
C HIS A 2 18.56 -13.79 -17.13
N ARG A 3 19.51 -13.63 -16.23
CA ARG A 3 20.94 -13.53 -16.55
C ARG A 3 21.52 -14.81 -17.16
N HIS A 4 20.88 -15.97 -16.92
CA HIS A 4 21.24 -17.20 -17.59
C HIS A 4 21.13 -17.08 -19.12
N HIS A 5 20.16 -16.34 -19.66
CA HIS A 5 20.08 -16.10 -21.10
C HIS A 5 21.27 -15.28 -21.62
N ALA A 6 21.76 -14.31 -20.84
CA ALA A 6 22.98 -13.58 -21.19
C ALA A 6 24.22 -14.50 -21.15
N MET A 7 24.29 -15.39 -20.18
CA MET A 7 25.35 -16.39 -20.09
C MET A 7 25.29 -17.35 -21.28
N ASP A 8 24.11 -17.86 -21.62
CA ASP A 8 23.91 -18.73 -22.80
C ASP A 8 24.34 -18.01 -24.08
N ALA A 9 23.98 -16.75 -24.26
CA ALA A 9 24.38 -15.95 -25.41
C ALA A 9 25.91 -15.77 -25.49
N ILE A 10 26.58 -15.55 -24.38
CA ILE A 10 28.05 -15.46 -24.31
C ILE A 10 28.69 -16.80 -24.73
N ILE A 11 28.16 -17.92 -24.19
CA ILE A 11 28.66 -19.26 -24.53
C ILE A 11 28.46 -19.53 -26.03
N ILE A 12 27.29 -19.23 -26.58
CA ILE A 12 26.98 -19.39 -28.01
C ILE A 12 27.91 -18.52 -28.87
N ALA A 13 28.18 -17.28 -28.47
CA ALA A 13 29.08 -16.37 -29.17
C ALA A 13 30.51 -16.86 -29.19
N CYS A 14 30.93 -17.62 -28.18
CA CYS A 14 32.27 -18.25 -28.11
C CYS A 14 32.36 -19.58 -28.87
N ALA A 15 31.24 -20.13 -29.34
CA ALA A 15 31.25 -21.35 -30.14
C ALA A 15 31.84 -21.08 -31.53
N ASN A 16 32.93 -21.75 -31.87
CA ASN A 16 33.51 -21.64 -33.19
C ASN A 16 33.04 -22.77 -34.13
N ARG A 17 33.23 -22.57 -35.45
CA ARG A 17 32.76 -23.50 -36.47
C ARG A 17 33.36 -24.92 -36.31
N ASN A 18 34.61 -25.01 -35.81
CA ASN A 18 35.27 -26.30 -35.62
C ASN A 18 34.62 -27.12 -34.49
N ILE A 19 34.24 -26.46 -33.38
CA ILE A 19 33.52 -27.09 -32.28
C ILE A 19 32.12 -27.57 -32.74
N ILE A 20 31.42 -26.73 -33.52
CA ILE A 20 30.09 -27.07 -34.05
C ILE A 20 30.18 -28.23 -35.03
N ASN A 21 31.12 -28.20 -35.96
CA ASN A 21 31.30 -29.30 -36.93
C ASN A 21 31.73 -30.59 -36.22
N TYR A 22 32.61 -30.49 -35.23
CA TYR A 22 33.04 -31.65 -34.43
C TYR A 22 31.82 -32.30 -33.72
N LEU A 23 31.03 -31.52 -33.00
CA LEU A 23 29.86 -32.03 -32.31
C LEU A 23 28.83 -32.62 -33.30
N ASN A 24 28.60 -31.98 -34.45
CA ASN A 24 27.69 -32.45 -35.44
C ASN A 24 28.14 -33.76 -36.10
N ASN A 25 29.41 -33.86 -36.45
CA ASN A 25 29.99 -35.06 -37.03
C ASN A 25 29.95 -36.24 -36.08
N GLU A 26 30.31 -36.03 -34.82
CA GLU A 26 30.26 -37.07 -33.78
C GLU A 26 28.80 -37.49 -33.46
N SER A 27 27.85 -36.56 -33.45
CA SER A 27 26.45 -36.92 -33.25
C SER A 27 25.80 -37.59 -34.45
N ALA A 28 26.31 -37.36 -35.66
CA ALA A 28 25.82 -38.01 -36.88
C ALA A 28 26.33 -39.47 -37.05
N THR A 29 27.41 -39.84 -36.35
CA THR A 29 27.96 -41.21 -36.40
C THR A 29 27.24 -42.10 -35.37
N ALA A 30 26.08 -42.65 -35.77
CA ALA A 30 25.24 -43.53 -34.96
C ALA A 30 25.93 -44.82 -34.45
N LYS A 31 27.21 -45.00 -34.68
CA LYS A 31 28.03 -46.15 -34.26
C LYS A 31 29.19 -45.78 -33.35
N ALA A 32 29.38 -44.49 -33.03
CA ALA A 32 30.48 -44.13 -32.12
C ALA A 32 30.02 -44.31 -30.67
N GLU A 33 30.54 -45.29 -30.02
CA GLU A 33 30.50 -45.48 -28.56
C GLU A 33 31.35 -44.40 -27.86
N LEU A 34 31.36 -43.17 -28.35
CA LEU A 34 32.02 -42.06 -27.70
C LEU A 34 31.19 -41.61 -26.49
N SER A 35 31.77 -41.87 -25.34
CA SER A 35 31.15 -41.38 -24.10
C SER A 35 31.20 -39.86 -24.07
N ARG A 36 30.25 -39.23 -23.36
CA ARG A 36 30.26 -37.78 -23.11
C ARG A 36 31.64 -37.31 -22.53
N TYR A 37 32.33 -38.19 -21.84
CA TYR A 37 33.65 -37.95 -21.29
C TYR A 37 34.70 -37.80 -22.37
N ASP A 38 34.63 -38.59 -23.45
CA ASP A 38 35.58 -38.51 -24.55
C ASP A 38 35.39 -37.24 -25.39
N LEU A 39 34.14 -36.82 -25.60
CA LEU A 39 33.83 -35.53 -26.22
C LEU A 39 34.33 -34.35 -25.36
N GLN A 40 34.25 -34.43 -24.05
CA GLN A 40 34.77 -33.41 -23.15
C GLN A 40 36.29 -33.30 -23.21
N LYS A 41 37.05 -34.40 -23.36
CA LYS A 41 38.50 -34.36 -23.47
C LYS A 41 38.98 -33.56 -24.65
N MET A 42 38.27 -33.56 -25.76
CA MET A 42 38.62 -32.81 -26.97
C MET A 42 38.51 -31.29 -26.78
N LEU A 43 37.65 -30.86 -25.85
CA LEU A 43 37.42 -29.43 -25.53
C LEU A 43 38.24 -28.97 -24.31
N CYS A 44 39.02 -29.85 -23.71
CA CYS A 44 39.78 -29.60 -22.48
C CYS A 44 41.26 -29.72 -22.69
N ASP A 45 42.03 -28.96 -21.93
CA ASP A 45 43.45 -29.14 -21.77
C ASP A 45 43.75 -29.90 -20.48
N LYS A 46 44.81 -30.70 -20.50
CA LYS A 46 45.27 -31.47 -19.35
C LYS A 46 46.18 -30.60 -18.49
N ALA A 47 45.70 -30.16 -17.35
CA ALA A 47 46.46 -29.34 -16.42
C ALA A 47 46.89 -30.14 -15.20
N LYS A 48 48.17 -29.96 -14.75
CA LYS A 48 48.67 -30.54 -13.51
C LYS A 48 47.95 -29.89 -12.32
N THR A 49 47.50 -30.74 -11.39
CA THR A 49 46.73 -30.30 -10.21
C THR A 49 47.64 -30.17 -8.99
N ASP A 50 48.71 -31.00 -8.89
CA ASP A 50 49.63 -31.05 -7.76
C ASP A 50 51.02 -31.53 -8.18
N ASN A 51 51.95 -31.54 -7.22
CA ASN A 51 53.31 -32.03 -7.41
C ASN A 51 53.39 -33.56 -7.52
N ASN A 52 52.27 -34.28 -7.27
CA ASN A 52 52.22 -35.74 -7.29
C ASN A 52 51.84 -36.30 -8.68
N GLY A 53 51.78 -35.45 -9.69
CA GLY A 53 51.51 -35.90 -11.06
C GLY A 53 50.03 -36.09 -11.40
N ASN A 54 49.13 -35.70 -10.54
CA ASN A 54 47.70 -35.74 -10.82
C ASN A 54 47.31 -34.67 -11.85
N TYR A 55 46.43 -35.05 -12.77
CA TYR A 55 45.99 -34.17 -13.86
C TYR A 55 44.47 -33.96 -13.75
N LYS A 56 44.05 -32.70 -14.02
CA LYS A 56 42.69 -32.31 -14.17
C LYS A 56 42.44 -31.84 -15.59
N TRP A 57 41.29 -32.25 -16.16
CA TRP A 57 40.85 -31.73 -17.45
C TRP A 57 40.19 -30.36 -17.24
N VAL A 58 40.69 -29.32 -17.90
CA VAL A 58 40.21 -27.95 -17.79
C VAL A 58 39.72 -27.49 -19.15
N ILE A 59 38.49 -27.03 -19.24
CA ILE A 59 37.89 -26.50 -20.48
C ILE A 59 38.74 -25.34 -20.99
N ARG A 60 39.06 -25.37 -22.30
CA ARG A 60 39.75 -24.26 -22.98
C ARG A 60 38.90 -23.01 -22.91
N LYS A 61 39.46 -21.99 -22.34
CA LYS A 61 38.80 -20.68 -22.30
C LYS A 61 39.07 -19.92 -23.59
N PRO A 62 38.11 -19.11 -24.11
CA PRO A 62 38.38 -18.26 -25.27
C PRO A 62 39.55 -17.29 -25.08
N TRP A 63 39.74 -16.81 -23.85
CA TRP A 63 40.91 -16.05 -23.38
C TRP A 63 41.18 -16.29 -21.89
N ALA A 64 42.32 -15.91 -21.41
CA ALA A 64 42.76 -16.27 -20.05
C ALA A 64 41.80 -15.77 -18.93
N SER A 65 41.31 -14.54 -19.03
CA SER A 65 40.41 -13.90 -18.04
C SER A 65 38.91 -14.11 -18.32
N PHE A 66 38.55 -14.97 -19.31
CA PHE A 66 37.15 -15.16 -19.74
C PHE A 66 36.13 -15.32 -18.60
N THR A 67 36.48 -16.18 -17.63
CA THR A 67 35.57 -16.44 -16.50
C THR A 67 35.35 -15.20 -15.65
N GLN A 68 36.40 -14.44 -15.40
CA GLN A 68 36.36 -13.22 -14.61
C GLN A 68 35.60 -12.11 -15.35
N ASP A 69 35.91 -11.91 -16.63
CA ASP A 69 35.26 -10.88 -17.45
C ASP A 69 33.78 -11.17 -17.64
N THR A 70 33.43 -12.46 -17.85
CA THR A 70 32.02 -12.89 -17.93
C THR A 70 31.28 -12.64 -16.62
N TYR A 71 31.91 -12.99 -15.49
CA TYR A 71 31.33 -12.74 -14.18
C TYR A 71 31.07 -11.25 -13.96
N LEU A 72 32.04 -10.40 -14.21
CA LEU A 72 31.92 -8.94 -14.07
C LEU A 72 30.85 -8.37 -15.03
N ALA A 73 30.79 -8.85 -16.26
CA ALA A 73 29.80 -8.43 -17.23
C ALA A 73 28.36 -8.80 -16.76
N LEU A 74 28.18 -10.03 -16.25
CA LEU A 74 26.89 -10.49 -15.74
C LEU A 74 26.47 -9.78 -14.45
N GLU A 75 27.39 -9.48 -13.54
CA GLU A 75 27.13 -8.74 -12.32
C GLU A 75 26.61 -7.32 -12.59
N ASN A 76 27.13 -6.68 -13.64
CA ASN A 76 26.78 -5.31 -14.01
C ASN A 76 25.53 -5.19 -14.88
N ILE A 77 24.86 -6.29 -15.23
CA ILE A 77 23.61 -6.24 -15.98
C ILE A 77 22.51 -5.61 -15.14
N ILE A 78 21.83 -4.60 -15.69
CA ILE A 78 20.60 -4.05 -15.12
C ILE A 78 19.48 -5.04 -15.40
N VAL A 79 18.95 -5.68 -14.35
CA VAL A 79 17.89 -6.67 -14.45
C VAL A 79 16.53 -6.02 -14.20
N SER A 80 15.56 -6.38 -15.04
CA SER A 80 14.16 -5.94 -14.84
C SER A 80 13.99 -4.42 -14.85
N PHE A 81 14.43 -3.77 -15.92
CA PHE A 81 14.06 -2.37 -16.14
C PHE A 81 12.66 -2.26 -16.77
N LYS A 82 11.98 -1.17 -16.46
CA LYS A 82 10.64 -0.89 -16.95
C LYS A 82 10.72 -0.14 -18.27
N GLN A 83 10.31 -0.79 -19.33
CA GLN A 83 10.20 -0.13 -20.64
C GLN A 83 8.72 -0.01 -21.03
N ASN A 84 8.22 1.21 -21.15
CA ASN A 84 6.85 1.53 -21.60
C ASN A 84 5.72 0.79 -20.86
N LEU A 85 5.99 0.28 -19.65
CA LEU A 85 4.97 -0.36 -18.84
C LEU A 85 4.07 0.71 -18.22
N ARG A 86 2.89 0.86 -18.76
CA ARG A 86 1.86 1.68 -18.11
C ARG A 86 1.24 0.85 -16.99
N VAL A 87 1.23 1.41 -15.79
CA VAL A 87 0.55 0.79 -14.65
C VAL A 87 -0.97 0.84 -14.86
N ILE A 88 -1.44 1.92 -15.44
CA ILE A 88 -2.84 2.14 -15.80
C ILE A 88 -2.95 2.06 -17.31
N ASN A 89 -3.73 1.10 -17.81
CA ASN A 89 -3.96 0.88 -19.24
C ASN A 89 -5.42 1.16 -19.60
N LYS A 90 -5.63 1.86 -20.71
CA LYS A 90 -6.95 1.86 -21.36
C LYS A 90 -7.15 0.54 -22.05
N ALA A 91 -8.32 -0.09 -21.86
CA ALA A 91 -8.70 -1.32 -22.55
C ALA A 91 -10.12 -1.19 -23.06
N THR A 92 -10.36 -1.83 -24.18
CA THR A 92 -11.70 -1.99 -24.71
C THR A 92 -12.24 -3.33 -24.21
N ASN A 93 -13.25 -3.28 -23.36
CA ASN A 93 -13.94 -4.49 -22.90
C ASN A 93 -14.93 -4.96 -23.96
N HIS A 94 -14.98 -6.25 -24.16
CA HIS A 94 -16.00 -6.92 -24.97
C HIS A 94 -16.77 -7.85 -24.03
N PHE A 95 -18.09 -7.87 -24.18
CA PHE A 95 -18.95 -8.77 -23.42
C PHE A 95 -19.87 -9.53 -24.36
N LEU A 96 -20.29 -10.73 -23.95
CA LEU A 96 -21.25 -11.53 -24.67
C LEU A 96 -22.64 -10.95 -24.50
N HIS A 97 -23.30 -10.66 -25.62
CA HIS A 97 -24.69 -10.21 -25.65
C HIS A 97 -25.48 -11.11 -26.59
N TYR A 98 -26.76 -11.30 -26.33
CA TYR A 98 -27.65 -12.00 -27.26
C TYR A 98 -28.27 -10.96 -28.20
N ASN A 99 -28.13 -11.16 -29.51
CA ASN A 99 -28.81 -10.33 -30.51
C ASN A 99 -30.31 -10.68 -30.57
N GLU A 100 -31.06 -9.96 -31.37
CA GLU A 100 -32.51 -10.17 -31.56
C GLU A 100 -32.85 -11.58 -32.08
N GLU A 101 -31.90 -12.24 -32.73
CA GLU A 101 -32.02 -13.61 -33.26
C GLU A 101 -31.63 -14.68 -32.21
N GLY A 102 -31.29 -14.30 -30.99
CA GLY A 102 -30.86 -15.20 -29.89
C GLY A 102 -29.44 -15.76 -30.05
N LYS A 103 -28.64 -15.22 -30.96
CA LYS A 103 -27.22 -15.60 -31.12
C LYS A 103 -26.34 -14.78 -30.16
N LYS A 104 -25.34 -15.46 -29.57
CA LYS A 104 -24.30 -14.82 -28.78
C LYS A 104 -23.35 -14.04 -29.68
N ILE A 105 -23.26 -12.74 -29.49
CA ILE A 105 -22.31 -11.87 -30.18
C ILE A 105 -21.42 -11.13 -29.14
N PHE A 106 -20.17 -10.87 -29.51
CA PHE A 106 -19.28 -10.01 -28.73
C PHE A 106 -19.56 -8.55 -29.05
N VAL A 107 -20.03 -7.81 -28.07
CA VAL A 107 -20.31 -6.39 -28.18
C VAL A 107 -19.23 -5.61 -27.44
N LYS A 108 -18.74 -4.55 -28.06
CA LYS A 108 -17.80 -3.62 -27.47
C LYS A 108 -18.51 -2.76 -26.42
N GLN A 109 -17.89 -2.58 -25.25
CA GLN A 109 -18.40 -1.66 -24.24
C GLN A 109 -18.47 -0.23 -24.81
N GLY A 110 -19.66 0.34 -24.85
CA GLY A 110 -19.91 1.69 -25.36
C GLY A 110 -20.00 2.76 -24.26
N LYS A 111 -20.25 2.36 -23.02
CA LYS A 111 -20.42 3.27 -21.87
C LYS A 111 -19.61 2.80 -20.68
N GLY A 112 -19.10 3.75 -19.89
CA GLY A 112 -18.32 3.50 -18.69
C GLY A 112 -16.82 3.49 -18.93
N ASP A 113 -16.08 3.15 -17.87
CA ASP A 113 -14.61 3.24 -17.88
C ASP A 113 -13.98 2.06 -18.60
N ASN A 114 -13.11 2.37 -19.54
CA ASN A 114 -12.34 1.39 -20.32
C ASN A 114 -10.92 1.23 -19.75
N TRP A 115 -10.81 0.85 -18.48
CA TRP A 115 -9.53 0.62 -17.84
C TRP A 115 -9.29 -0.87 -17.62
N ALA A 116 -8.10 -1.34 -17.99
CA ALA A 116 -7.65 -2.68 -17.67
C ALA A 116 -6.67 -2.65 -16.50
N ILE A 117 -7.04 -3.34 -15.45
CA ILE A 117 -6.19 -3.55 -14.27
C ILE A 117 -6.04 -5.05 -14.10
N ARG A 118 -4.79 -5.52 -14.04
CA ARG A 118 -4.50 -6.96 -13.91
C ARG A 118 -4.65 -7.53 -12.51
N LYS A 119 -4.99 -6.68 -11.51
CA LYS A 119 -5.15 -7.06 -10.10
C LYS A 119 -6.47 -6.56 -9.57
N SER A 120 -6.97 -7.19 -8.50
CA SER A 120 -8.09 -6.67 -7.75
C SER A 120 -7.76 -5.29 -7.20
N MET A 121 -8.65 -4.32 -7.39
CA MET A 121 -8.46 -2.96 -6.87
C MET A 121 -8.79 -2.85 -5.39
N HIS A 122 -9.67 -3.69 -4.90
CA HIS A 122 -10.18 -3.65 -3.55
C HIS A 122 -10.38 -5.04 -2.98
N LYS A 123 -10.47 -5.11 -1.66
CA LYS A 123 -10.89 -6.30 -0.93
C LYS A 123 -12.38 -6.54 -1.14
N ASP A 124 -12.84 -7.76 -0.88
CA ASP A 124 -14.25 -8.14 -1.08
C ASP A 124 -15.20 -7.57 -0.03
N THR A 125 -14.68 -7.19 1.14
CA THR A 125 -15.50 -6.62 2.21
C THR A 125 -16.04 -5.26 1.84
N VAL A 126 -17.37 -5.14 1.89
CA VAL A 126 -18.09 -3.90 1.61
C VAL A 126 -18.51 -3.25 2.92
N PHE A 127 -18.31 -1.94 2.99
CA PHE A 127 -18.63 -1.09 4.14
C PHE A 127 -19.71 -0.08 3.75
N GLY A 128 -20.51 0.32 4.72
CA GLY A 128 -21.39 1.49 4.64
C GLY A 128 -20.81 2.62 5.48
N GLU A 129 -20.93 3.84 5.01
CA GLU A 129 -20.57 5.01 5.83
C GLU A 129 -21.55 5.16 7.00
N VAL A 130 -21.02 5.49 8.18
CA VAL A 130 -21.81 5.71 9.39
C VAL A 130 -21.43 7.02 10.05
N ASN A 131 -22.43 7.79 10.43
CA ASN A 131 -22.23 8.98 11.22
C ASN A 131 -22.30 8.61 12.71
N LEU A 132 -21.18 8.71 13.41
CA LEU A 132 -21.15 8.48 14.84
C LEU A 132 -21.57 9.73 15.58
N ARG A 133 -22.49 9.54 16.52
CA ARG A 133 -22.93 10.58 17.42
C ARG A 133 -21.85 10.81 18.47
N ARG A 134 -21.33 12.03 18.53
CA ARG A 134 -20.32 12.49 19.49
C ARG A 134 -20.93 13.44 20.50
N ILE A 135 -20.21 13.68 21.59
CA ILE A 135 -20.59 14.64 22.65
C ILE A 135 -19.60 15.79 22.62
N LYS A 136 -20.12 17.00 22.68
CA LYS A 136 -19.35 18.22 22.94
C LYS A 136 -20.02 19.04 24.03
N THR A 137 -19.27 19.90 24.69
CA THR A 137 -19.81 20.84 25.65
C THR A 137 -20.07 22.19 25.00
N VAL A 138 -21.23 22.76 25.26
CA VAL A 138 -21.63 24.08 24.77
C VAL A 138 -22.33 24.89 25.88
N ALA A 139 -22.38 26.20 25.74
CA ALA A 139 -23.14 27.05 26.66
C ALA A 139 -24.66 26.87 26.44
N LEU A 140 -25.46 27.18 27.49
CA LEU A 140 -26.91 27.04 27.46
C LEU A 140 -27.57 27.69 26.22
N ASN A 141 -27.16 28.89 25.84
CA ASN A 141 -27.70 29.58 24.66
C ASN A 141 -27.47 28.83 23.35
N GLU A 142 -26.37 28.11 23.24
CA GLU A 142 -26.10 27.28 22.06
C GLU A 142 -26.85 25.94 22.14
N ALA A 143 -26.95 25.33 23.33
CA ALA A 143 -27.74 24.13 23.54
C ALA A 143 -29.21 24.35 23.23
N MET A 144 -29.73 25.53 23.51
CA MET A 144 -31.14 25.93 23.25
C MET A 144 -31.46 26.06 21.76
N LYS A 145 -30.47 26.23 20.87
CA LYS A 145 -30.73 26.22 19.42
C LYS A 145 -31.15 24.82 18.93
N ASN A 146 -30.73 23.77 19.62
CA ASN A 146 -31.15 22.40 19.35
C ASN A 146 -31.33 21.61 20.66
N PRO A 147 -32.40 21.82 21.41
CA PRO A 147 -32.62 21.19 22.73
C PRO A 147 -32.65 19.66 22.66
N GLN A 148 -33.03 19.12 21.50
CA GLN A 148 -33.11 17.67 21.30
C GLN A 148 -31.75 17.00 21.33
N SER A 149 -30.65 17.75 21.12
CA SER A 149 -29.27 17.26 21.17
C SER A 149 -28.72 17.11 22.58
N ILE A 150 -29.38 17.63 23.63
CA ILE A 150 -28.89 17.58 25.02
C ILE A 150 -28.84 16.15 25.51
N VAL A 151 -27.71 15.79 26.15
CA VAL A 151 -27.37 14.43 26.61
C VAL A 151 -28.17 14.07 27.86
N VAL A 152 -28.20 14.97 28.87
CA VAL A 152 -28.86 14.76 30.16
C VAL A 152 -30.36 14.82 29.98
N LYS A 153 -31.06 13.66 30.11
CA LYS A 153 -32.44 13.51 29.77
C LYS A 153 -33.40 14.37 30.63
N ASP A 154 -33.18 14.44 31.93
CA ASP A 154 -34.01 15.18 32.85
C ASP A 154 -33.88 16.69 32.66
N PHE A 155 -32.65 17.16 32.47
CA PHE A 155 -32.39 18.55 32.12
C PHE A 155 -33.05 18.93 30.78
N LYS A 156 -32.90 18.08 29.77
CA LYS A 156 -33.55 18.25 28.45
C LYS A 156 -35.07 18.35 28.58
N ARG A 157 -35.67 17.42 29.33
CA ARG A 157 -37.11 17.39 29.53
C ARG A 157 -37.60 18.68 30.16
N LYS A 158 -36.93 19.12 31.24
CA LYS A 158 -37.29 20.36 31.96
C LYS A 158 -37.07 21.61 31.10
N LEU A 159 -36.02 21.66 30.36
CA LEU A 159 -35.73 22.77 29.43
C LEU A 159 -36.83 22.86 28.35
N LEU A 160 -37.23 21.74 27.77
CA LEU A 160 -38.29 21.71 26.75
C LEU A 160 -39.64 22.09 27.36
N GLU A 161 -39.95 21.70 28.58
CA GLU A 161 -41.16 22.11 29.29
C GLU A 161 -41.24 23.64 29.47
N LEU A 162 -40.13 24.24 29.98
CA LEU A 162 -40.03 25.69 30.14
C LEU A 162 -40.15 26.44 28.81
N TRP A 163 -39.50 25.89 27.77
CA TRP A 163 -39.57 26.45 26.42
C TRP A 163 -41.03 26.45 25.87
N ASN A 164 -41.74 25.35 26.08
CA ASN A 164 -43.13 25.23 25.64
C ASN A 164 -44.09 26.14 26.45
N LEU A 165 -43.72 26.50 27.69
CA LEU A 165 -44.41 27.49 28.50
C LEU A 165 -44.12 28.95 28.07
N GLY A 166 -43.34 29.15 27.00
CA GLY A 166 -43.02 30.46 26.46
C GLY A 166 -41.92 31.22 27.19
N PHE A 167 -41.09 30.52 28.00
CA PHE A 167 -39.94 31.14 28.64
C PHE A 167 -38.84 31.44 27.61
N ASP A 168 -38.30 32.63 27.63
CA ASP A 168 -37.15 33.00 26.84
C ASP A 168 -35.84 32.49 27.45
N ALA A 169 -34.75 32.58 26.73
CA ALA A 169 -33.45 32.09 27.15
C ALA A 169 -32.95 32.68 28.49
N LYS A 170 -33.30 33.94 28.77
CA LYS A 170 -32.90 34.60 30.01
C LYS A 170 -33.73 34.06 31.18
N ARG A 171 -35.04 33.87 31.00
CA ARG A 171 -35.90 33.28 32.03
C ARG A 171 -35.56 31.82 32.32
N ILE A 172 -35.22 31.04 31.29
CA ILE A 172 -34.81 29.64 31.44
C ILE A 172 -33.46 29.59 32.22
N LYS A 173 -32.50 30.44 31.88
CA LYS A 173 -31.24 30.53 32.60
C LYS A 173 -31.44 30.87 34.07
N LYS A 174 -32.29 31.90 34.34
CA LYS A 174 -32.63 32.29 35.68
C LYS A 174 -33.31 31.19 36.47
N TYR A 175 -34.25 30.45 35.85
CA TYR A 175 -34.89 29.31 36.48
C TYR A 175 -33.89 28.27 37.01
N PHE A 176 -32.88 27.89 36.22
CA PHE A 176 -31.89 26.92 36.60
C PHE A 176 -30.89 27.49 37.61
N GLU A 177 -30.64 28.79 37.61
CA GLU A 177 -29.82 29.48 38.61
C GLU A 177 -30.54 29.58 39.96
N ASP A 178 -31.84 29.87 39.95
CA ASP A 178 -32.70 29.96 41.15
C ASP A 178 -32.96 28.57 41.79
N ASN A 179 -32.93 27.50 41.00
CA ASN A 179 -33.11 26.11 41.46
C ASN A 179 -31.81 25.29 41.46
N ARG A 180 -30.72 25.91 41.82
CA ARG A 180 -29.36 25.31 41.75
C ARG A 180 -29.21 24.06 42.62
N GLU A 181 -29.94 23.95 43.74
CA GLU A 181 -29.93 22.76 44.58
C GLU A 181 -30.39 21.50 43.84
N THR A 182 -31.45 21.62 43.04
CA THR A 182 -32.00 20.52 42.28
C THR A 182 -31.13 20.19 41.03
N TRP A 183 -30.43 21.17 40.51
CA TRP A 183 -29.64 21.07 39.27
C TRP A 183 -28.14 21.27 39.50
N SER A 184 -27.65 20.87 40.68
CA SER A 184 -26.25 21.05 41.11
C SER A 184 -25.23 20.46 40.15
N ASP A 185 -25.61 19.33 39.53
CA ASP A 185 -24.72 18.59 38.62
C ASP A 185 -24.69 19.19 37.18
N ILE A 186 -25.52 20.23 36.92
CA ILE A 186 -25.60 20.84 35.59
C ILE A 186 -24.80 22.16 35.55
N ASN A 187 -23.76 22.17 34.74
CA ASN A 187 -23.03 23.39 34.44
C ASN A 187 -23.59 24.08 33.20
N LEU A 188 -24.30 25.20 33.39
CA LEU A 188 -24.95 25.94 32.27
C LEU A 188 -23.97 26.50 31.23
N SER A 189 -22.69 26.61 31.57
CA SER A 189 -21.62 27.02 30.66
C SER A 189 -21.02 25.84 29.88
N LYS A 190 -21.29 24.58 30.31
CA LYS A 190 -20.69 23.36 29.77
C LYS A 190 -21.74 22.24 29.67
N ILE A 191 -22.79 22.50 28.91
CA ILE A 191 -23.85 21.51 28.70
C ILE A 191 -23.41 20.54 27.62
N GLU A 192 -23.48 19.26 27.91
CA GLU A 192 -23.18 18.19 26.96
C GLU A 192 -24.28 18.05 25.93
N VAL A 193 -23.90 18.12 24.66
CA VAL A 193 -24.81 17.94 23.53
C VAL A 193 -24.27 16.93 22.54
N TYR A 194 -25.15 16.15 21.97
CA TYR A 194 -24.83 15.28 20.86
C TYR A 194 -24.65 16.08 19.57
N TYR A 195 -23.63 15.73 18.80
CA TYR A 195 -23.44 16.26 17.46
C TYR A 195 -22.91 15.19 16.51
N PHE A 196 -23.03 15.44 15.21
CA PHE A 196 -22.38 14.67 14.16
C PHE A 196 -21.30 15.52 13.54
N SER A 197 -20.10 14.98 13.45
CA SER A 197 -18.99 15.68 12.79
C SER A 197 -19.29 15.77 11.29
N LYS A 198 -18.97 16.92 10.71
CA LYS A 198 -18.99 17.14 9.26
C LYS A 198 -17.58 17.07 8.65
N ASP A 199 -16.58 16.87 9.47
CA ASP A 199 -15.19 16.77 9.00
C ASP A 199 -14.98 15.43 8.28
N THR A 200 -14.40 15.47 7.10
CA THR A 200 -14.05 14.28 6.32
C THR A 200 -13.03 13.40 7.04
N LYS A 201 -12.20 13.98 7.92
CA LYS A 201 -11.27 13.23 8.78
C LYS A 201 -11.99 12.37 9.83
N ASP A 202 -13.25 12.66 10.11
CA ASP A 202 -14.07 11.96 11.08
C ASP A 202 -15.03 10.94 10.46
N ARG A 203 -14.78 10.51 9.23
CA ARG A 203 -15.61 9.51 8.56
C ARG A 203 -15.35 8.13 9.15
N PHE A 204 -16.43 7.43 9.46
CA PHE A 204 -16.41 6.06 9.94
C PHE A 204 -17.17 5.15 8.98
N PHE A 205 -16.71 3.92 8.90
CA PHE A 205 -17.27 2.93 8.01
C PHE A 205 -17.64 1.67 8.78
N ALA A 206 -18.81 1.12 8.55
CA ALA A 206 -19.29 -0.06 9.23
C ALA A 206 -19.51 -1.22 8.28
N THR A 207 -19.21 -2.42 8.76
CA THR A 207 -19.51 -3.69 8.12
C THR A 207 -20.05 -4.68 9.15
N ARG A 208 -20.57 -5.83 8.70
CA ARG A 208 -20.90 -6.95 9.58
C ARG A 208 -19.68 -7.86 9.73
N LYS A 209 -19.12 -7.90 10.93
CA LYS A 209 -17.99 -8.76 11.27
C LYS A 209 -18.49 -9.95 12.10
N PRO A 210 -18.15 -11.22 11.76
CA PRO A 210 -18.44 -12.35 12.62
C PRO A 210 -17.68 -12.18 13.95
N LEU A 211 -18.28 -12.70 15.05
CA LEU A 211 -17.60 -12.76 16.33
C LEU A 211 -16.48 -13.80 16.24
N ASP A 212 -15.34 -13.48 16.81
CA ASP A 212 -14.18 -14.36 16.92
C ASP A 212 -13.34 -13.97 18.14
N THR A 213 -12.32 -14.76 18.45
CA THR A 213 -11.43 -14.56 19.58
C THR A 213 -10.64 -13.24 19.56
N SER A 214 -10.67 -12.50 18.46
CA SER A 214 -10.04 -11.18 18.36
C SER A 214 -10.80 -10.06 19.08
N PHE A 215 -12.03 -10.31 19.58
CA PHE A 215 -12.88 -9.32 20.24
C PHE A 215 -12.51 -9.18 21.72
N ASP A 216 -11.62 -8.27 22.03
CA ASP A 216 -11.31 -7.87 23.39
C ASP A 216 -12.29 -6.78 23.93
N ARG A 217 -12.24 -6.49 25.24
CA ARG A 217 -13.08 -5.46 25.87
C ARG A 217 -13.00 -4.11 25.17
N LYS A 218 -11.79 -3.65 24.85
CA LYS A 218 -11.54 -2.35 24.23
C LYS A 218 -12.16 -2.26 22.84
N LYS A 219 -12.06 -3.32 22.04
CA LYS A 219 -12.65 -3.38 20.71
C LYS A 219 -14.17 -3.45 20.76
N ILE A 220 -14.75 -4.17 21.74
CA ILE A 220 -16.21 -4.22 21.92
C ILE A 220 -16.74 -2.82 22.25
N GLU A 221 -16.13 -2.13 23.18
CA GLU A 221 -16.54 -0.78 23.62
C GLU A 221 -16.39 0.27 22.51
N ASN A 222 -15.32 0.21 21.73
CA ASN A 222 -14.95 1.27 20.79
C ASN A 222 -15.42 1.06 19.35
N ASN A 223 -15.74 -0.18 18.95
CA ASN A 223 -15.98 -0.49 17.53
C ASN A 223 -17.36 -1.08 17.21
N ILE A 224 -18.18 -1.40 18.20
CA ILE A 224 -19.53 -1.90 17.98
C ILE A 224 -20.52 -0.74 18.11
N THR A 225 -21.43 -0.60 17.13
CA THR A 225 -22.39 0.52 17.12
C THR A 225 -23.59 0.33 18.06
N ASP A 226 -23.96 -0.91 18.34
CA ASP A 226 -25.12 -1.27 19.15
C ASP A 226 -24.74 -1.43 20.62
N THR A 227 -25.17 -0.48 21.44
CA THR A 227 -24.88 -0.48 22.88
C THR A 227 -25.56 -1.61 23.65
N GLY A 228 -26.68 -2.15 23.13
CA GLY A 228 -27.34 -3.31 23.70
C GLY A 228 -26.51 -4.57 23.51
N ILE A 229 -26.02 -4.77 22.29
CA ILE A 229 -25.11 -5.88 21.95
C ILE A 229 -23.79 -5.73 22.71
N GLN A 230 -23.22 -4.53 22.80
CA GLN A 230 -22.01 -4.28 23.61
C GLN A 230 -22.17 -4.82 25.03
N LYS A 231 -23.27 -4.49 25.70
CA LYS A 231 -23.54 -4.92 27.08
C LYS A 231 -23.62 -6.44 27.23
N ILE A 232 -24.26 -7.11 26.29
CA ILE A 232 -24.36 -8.58 26.28
C ILE A 232 -22.97 -9.20 26.13
N LEU A 233 -22.18 -8.73 25.17
CA LEU A 233 -20.83 -9.24 24.90
C LEU A 233 -19.88 -8.98 26.07
N LEU A 234 -19.94 -7.80 26.67
CA LEU A 234 -19.09 -7.45 27.81
C LEU A 234 -19.41 -8.31 29.04
N ARG A 235 -20.68 -8.55 29.33
CA ARG A 235 -21.09 -9.45 30.41
C ARG A 235 -20.64 -10.88 30.18
N HIS A 236 -20.80 -11.36 28.96
CA HIS A 236 -20.33 -12.70 28.61
C HIS A 236 -18.80 -12.81 28.78
N LEU A 237 -18.05 -11.79 28.33
CA LEU A 237 -16.61 -11.72 28.47
C LEU A 237 -16.18 -11.68 29.95
N GLU A 238 -16.89 -10.93 30.80
CA GLU A 238 -16.68 -10.90 32.25
C GLU A 238 -16.89 -12.28 32.91
N LEU A 239 -17.93 -13.02 32.52
CA LEU A 239 -18.16 -14.38 33.00
C LEU A 239 -17.09 -15.39 32.56
N LYS A 240 -16.24 -15.02 31.64
CA LYS A 240 -15.09 -15.81 31.13
C LYS A 240 -13.75 -15.18 31.54
N ASP A 241 -13.70 -14.52 32.68
CA ASP A 241 -12.49 -13.88 33.24
C ASP A 241 -11.81 -12.89 32.30
N ASN A 242 -12.58 -12.23 31.44
CA ASN A 242 -12.12 -11.34 30.38
C ASN A 242 -11.17 -12.03 29.38
N ASN A 243 -11.29 -13.32 29.18
CA ASN A 243 -10.53 -14.08 28.20
C ASN A 243 -11.30 -14.22 26.88
N PRO A 244 -10.93 -13.50 25.82
CA PRO A 244 -11.60 -13.58 24.52
C PRO A 244 -11.49 -14.94 23.83
N ASP A 245 -10.38 -15.67 24.07
CA ASP A 245 -10.13 -16.97 23.47
C ASP A 245 -11.14 -18.02 23.96
N ILE A 246 -11.65 -17.85 25.18
CA ILE A 246 -12.71 -18.70 25.74
C ILE A 246 -14.08 -18.12 25.37
N ALA A 247 -14.30 -16.83 25.61
CA ALA A 247 -15.61 -16.20 25.46
C ALA A 247 -16.13 -16.24 24.02
N PHE A 248 -15.25 -16.05 23.03
CA PHE A 248 -15.60 -15.94 21.62
C PHE A 248 -15.03 -17.06 20.76
N SER A 249 -14.67 -18.19 21.37
CA SER A 249 -14.54 -19.46 20.68
C SER A 249 -15.91 -19.92 20.11
N PRO A 250 -15.97 -20.83 19.15
CA PRO A 250 -17.24 -21.35 18.66
C PRO A 250 -18.17 -21.84 19.80
N ASP A 251 -17.64 -22.60 20.75
CA ASP A 251 -18.40 -23.09 21.91
C ASP A 251 -18.83 -21.96 22.86
N GLY A 252 -17.95 -20.96 23.07
CA GLY A 252 -18.27 -19.78 23.88
C GLY A 252 -19.37 -18.92 23.30
N ILE A 253 -19.40 -18.76 21.97
CA ILE A 253 -20.47 -18.05 21.27
C ILE A 253 -21.78 -18.82 21.37
N ASP A 254 -21.76 -20.12 21.23
CA ASP A 254 -22.95 -20.96 21.39
C ASP A 254 -23.48 -20.91 22.82
N GLU A 255 -22.61 -20.95 23.82
CA GLU A 255 -22.98 -20.76 25.24
C GLU A 255 -23.58 -19.38 25.50
N MET A 256 -22.96 -18.33 24.98
CA MET A 256 -23.49 -16.96 25.05
C MET A 256 -24.91 -16.87 24.49
N ASN A 257 -25.15 -17.45 23.32
CA ASN A 257 -26.44 -17.41 22.66
C ASN A 257 -27.51 -18.23 23.38
N ARG A 258 -27.15 -19.34 24.02
CA ARG A 258 -28.06 -20.09 24.90
C ARG A 258 -28.47 -19.30 26.14
N ASN A 259 -27.55 -18.51 26.68
CA ASN A 259 -27.77 -17.70 27.88
C ASN A 259 -28.15 -16.24 27.61
N ILE A 260 -28.51 -15.89 26.36
CA ILE A 260 -28.66 -14.52 25.90
C ILE A 260 -29.75 -13.73 26.67
N ILE A 261 -30.81 -14.39 27.14
CA ILE A 261 -31.87 -13.78 27.94
C ILE A 261 -31.33 -13.32 29.29
N GLN A 262 -30.49 -14.12 29.94
CA GLN A 262 -29.87 -13.77 31.23
C GLN A 262 -28.87 -12.62 31.04
N LEU A 263 -28.06 -12.70 30.01
CA LEU A 263 -27.09 -11.66 29.66
C LEU A 263 -27.76 -10.35 29.29
N ASN A 264 -29.01 -10.38 28.80
CA ASN A 264 -29.78 -9.19 28.41
C ASN A 264 -30.86 -8.78 29.44
N ASN A 265 -30.61 -9.04 30.72
CA ASN A 265 -31.55 -8.66 31.83
C ASN A 265 -32.95 -9.22 31.66
N GLY A 266 -33.09 -10.48 31.29
CA GLY A 266 -34.38 -11.14 31.12
C GLY A 266 -35.09 -10.81 29.81
N LYS A 267 -34.52 -10.00 28.93
CA LYS A 267 -35.13 -9.63 27.65
C LYS A 267 -34.62 -10.53 26.54
N TYR A 268 -35.53 -11.02 25.73
CA TYR A 268 -35.21 -11.79 24.54
C TYR A 268 -34.32 -10.98 23.56
N HIS A 269 -33.35 -11.63 22.99
CA HIS A 269 -32.54 -11.14 21.86
C HIS A 269 -32.30 -12.29 20.89
N GLN A 270 -32.23 -12.00 19.60
CA GLN A 270 -31.84 -13.00 18.60
C GLN A 270 -30.37 -13.43 18.81
N PRO A 271 -29.99 -14.66 18.42
CA PRO A 271 -28.60 -15.12 18.49
C PRO A 271 -27.63 -14.13 17.82
N ILE A 272 -26.55 -13.84 18.52
CA ILE A 272 -25.51 -12.92 18.04
C ILE A 272 -24.34 -13.75 17.49
N ILE A 273 -24.22 -13.78 16.17
CA ILE A 273 -23.13 -14.45 15.45
C ILE A 273 -22.24 -13.40 14.77
N LYS A 274 -22.83 -12.26 14.38
CA LYS A 274 -22.16 -11.17 13.71
C LYS A 274 -22.59 -9.86 14.34
N VAL A 275 -21.66 -8.91 14.42
CA VAL A 275 -21.91 -7.58 14.96
C VAL A 275 -21.67 -6.52 13.89
N ARG A 276 -22.33 -5.36 14.03
CA ARG A 276 -22.02 -4.19 13.23
C ARG A 276 -20.79 -3.51 13.80
N TRP A 277 -19.66 -3.76 13.14
CA TRP A 277 -18.36 -3.23 13.46
C TRP A 277 -18.10 -1.96 12.69
N TYR A 278 -17.58 -0.92 13.32
CA TYR A 278 -17.15 0.29 12.65
C TYR A 278 -15.69 0.61 12.93
N GLU A 279 -15.07 1.27 11.97
CA GLU A 279 -13.67 1.68 12.04
C GLU A 279 -13.44 2.97 11.25
N GLN A 280 -12.42 3.69 11.64
CA GLN A 280 -11.90 4.82 10.90
C GLN A 280 -10.72 4.32 10.08
N ALA A 281 -10.86 4.30 8.77
CA ALA A 281 -9.79 3.89 7.86
C ALA A 281 -10.07 4.45 6.46
N ASP A 282 -9.02 4.53 5.66
CA ASP A 282 -9.12 4.98 4.28
C ASP A 282 -9.94 3.97 3.46
N LYS A 283 -11.13 4.38 3.10
CA LYS A 283 -12.04 3.63 2.25
C LYS A 283 -12.51 4.50 1.09
N PHE A 284 -12.70 3.89 -0.06
CA PHE A 284 -13.19 4.60 -1.23
C PHE A 284 -14.46 3.95 -1.76
N ALA A 285 -15.29 4.75 -2.43
CA ALA A 285 -16.55 4.26 -3.00
C ALA A 285 -16.28 3.25 -4.14
N VAL A 286 -17.10 2.20 -4.20
CA VAL A 286 -17.04 1.17 -5.26
C VAL A 286 -17.32 1.78 -6.64
N GLY A 287 -18.10 2.84 -6.68
CA GLY A 287 -18.38 3.62 -7.90
C GLY A 287 -18.99 4.96 -7.54
N GLN A 288 -19.08 5.85 -8.52
CA GLN A 288 -19.49 7.24 -8.27
C GLN A 288 -21.01 7.46 -8.40
N THR A 289 -21.76 6.51 -8.94
CA THR A 289 -23.18 6.66 -9.22
C THR A 289 -24.04 5.52 -8.68
N GLY A 290 -25.29 5.81 -8.36
CA GLY A 290 -26.26 4.84 -7.90
C GLY A 290 -25.86 4.14 -6.59
N ASN A 291 -26.28 2.92 -6.40
CA ASN A 291 -26.00 2.13 -5.19
C ASN A 291 -24.51 1.90 -4.90
N LYS A 292 -23.63 2.12 -5.88
CA LYS A 292 -22.18 1.94 -5.71
C LYS A 292 -21.53 3.12 -5.00
N SER A 293 -22.12 4.30 -5.04
CA SER A 293 -21.60 5.50 -4.37
C SER A 293 -21.72 5.47 -2.85
N SER A 294 -22.68 4.68 -2.32
CA SER A 294 -22.87 4.49 -0.88
C SER A 294 -22.18 3.23 -0.32
N LYS A 295 -21.48 2.47 -1.17
CA LYS A 295 -20.71 1.28 -0.78
C LYS A 295 -19.24 1.58 -0.85
N PHE A 296 -18.54 1.30 0.22
CA PHE A 296 -17.13 1.59 0.38
C PHE A 296 -16.33 0.31 0.54
N VAL A 297 -15.10 0.31 0.06
CA VAL A 297 -14.17 -0.82 0.09
C VAL A 297 -12.77 -0.36 0.46
N GLU A 298 -11.96 -1.27 0.96
CA GLU A 298 -10.54 -1.03 1.16
C GLU A 298 -9.75 -1.38 -0.10
N ALA A 299 -8.66 -0.68 -0.33
CA ALA A 299 -7.71 -1.03 -1.36
C ALA A 299 -7.17 -2.47 -1.16
N ALA A 300 -7.05 -3.21 -2.24
CA ALA A 300 -6.40 -4.52 -2.19
C ALA A 300 -4.91 -4.38 -1.90
N LYS A 301 -4.28 -5.43 -1.38
CA LYS A 301 -2.82 -5.45 -1.20
C LYS A 301 -2.10 -5.23 -2.54
N GLY A 302 -1.05 -4.41 -2.55
CA GLY A 302 -0.26 -4.12 -3.74
C GLY A 302 -0.91 -3.14 -4.72
N THR A 303 -1.89 -2.34 -4.28
CA THR A 303 -2.46 -1.21 -5.03
C THR A 303 -1.73 0.11 -4.79
N ASN A 304 -0.81 0.16 -3.85
CA ASN A 304 0.12 1.27 -3.66
C ASN A 304 1.20 1.19 -4.75
N LEU A 305 0.96 1.83 -5.88
CA LEU A 305 1.78 1.66 -7.08
C LEU A 305 2.56 2.91 -7.48
N PHE A 306 2.31 4.03 -6.84
CA PHE A 306 3.00 5.28 -7.16
C PHE A 306 3.57 5.89 -5.89
N PHE A 307 4.85 6.22 -5.95
CA PHE A 307 5.57 6.92 -4.90
C PHE A 307 5.93 8.32 -5.42
N ALA A 308 5.26 9.33 -4.91
CA ALA A 308 5.48 10.72 -5.27
C ALA A 308 6.52 11.34 -4.34
N VAL A 309 7.46 12.06 -4.91
CA VAL A 309 8.49 12.81 -4.21
C VAL A 309 8.28 14.29 -4.51
N TYR A 310 8.14 15.08 -3.46
CA TYR A 310 7.95 16.51 -3.51
C TYR A 310 9.17 17.22 -2.93
N GLU A 311 9.36 18.48 -3.27
CA GLU A 311 10.43 19.31 -2.71
C GLU A 311 9.83 20.64 -2.20
N SER A 312 10.15 20.97 -0.96
CA SER A 312 9.73 22.21 -0.32
C SER A 312 10.95 22.98 0.16
N ASN A 313 10.92 24.29 0.00
CA ASN A 313 11.91 25.19 0.56
C ASN A 313 11.55 25.51 2.02
N ILE A 314 12.38 25.09 2.95
CA ILE A 314 12.17 25.30 4.39
C ILE A 314 13.28 26.18 4.94
N LEU A 315 12.90 27.20 5.73
CA LEU A 315 13.86 28.00 6.46
C LEU A 315 14.40 27.20 7.64
N ASP A 316 15.68 26.85 7.61
CA ASP A 316 16.34 26.26 8.77
C ASP A 316 16.51 27.35 9.85
N LYS A 317 15.81 27.17 10.98
CA LYS A 317 15.82 28.10 12.10
C LYS A 317 17.18 28.22 12.80
N LYS A 318 18.08 27.24 12.61
CA LYS A 318 19.41 27.24 13.24
C LYS A 318 20.42 28.02 12.41
N THR A 319 20.39 27.85 11.10
CA THR A 319 21.36 28.45 10.17
C THR A 319 20.80 29.70 9.47
N ASN A 320 19.48 29.97 9.60
CA ASN A 320 18.75 31.03 8.90
C ASN A 320 18.92 30.95 7.35
N THR A 321 19.16 29.75 6.83
CA THR A 321 19.30 29.46 5.40
C THR A 321 18.08 28.70 4.89
N ILE A 322 17.73 28.89 3.62
CA ILE A 322 16.69 28.11 2.95
C ILE A 322 17.30 26.78 2.55
N ILE A 323 16.77 25.70 3.10
CA ILE A 323 17.14 24.33 2.75
C ILE A 323 16.00 23.67 1.96
N LYS A 324 16.37 22.85 0.98
CA LYS A 324 15.43 22.04 0.24
C LYS A 324 15.18 20.76 1.01
N LYS A 325 13.91 20.47 1.31
CA LYS A 325 13.51 19.25 1.98
C LYS A 325 12.51 18.48 1.13
N ARG A 326 12.75 17.18 1.00
CA ARG A 326 11.82 16.29 0.29
C ARG A 326 10.71 15.81 1.22
N ASN A 327 9.49 15.75 0.65
CA ASN A 327 8.31 15.15 1.24
C ASN A 327 7.85 14.00 0.32
N TYR A 328 7.12 13.04 0.87
CA TYR A 328 6.80 11.80 0.19
C TYR A 328 5.35 11.43 0.38
N ALA A 329 4.73 10.87 -0.65
CA ALA A 329 3.40 10.29 -0.55
C ALA A 329 3.28 9.04 -1.41
N THR A 330 2.63 8.02 -0.86
CA THR A 330 2.20 6.86 -1.62
C THR A 330 0.82 7.11 -2.20
N ILE A 331 0.70 7.03 -3.52
CA ILE A 331 -0.55 7.27 -4.23
C ILE A 331 -1.19 5.92 -4.59
N PRO A 332 -2.36 5.60 -4.02
CA PRO A 332 -3.08 4.39 -4.35
C PRO A 332 -3.58 4.39 -5.81
N LEU A 333 -3.68 3.20 -6.40
CA LEU A 333 -4.07 3.04 -7.80
C LEU A 333 -5.46 3.65 -8.12
N ASN A 334 -6.41 3.55 -7.21
CA ASN A 334 -7.74 4.16 -7.37
C ASN A 334 -7.67 5.69 -7.50
N VAL A 335 -6.85 6.35 -6.68
CA VAL A 335 -6.63 7.81 -6.76
C VAL A 335 -5.99 8.17 -8.09
N ALA A 336 -4.95 7.44 -8.48
CA ALA A 336 -4.26 7.67 -9.75
C ALA A 336 -5.20 7.51 -10.97
N ILE A 337 -6.10 6.50 -10.95
CA ILE A 337 -7.08 6.28 -12.02
C ILE A 337 -8.08 7.45 -12.09
N GLU A 338 -8.65 7.89 -10.97
CA GLU A 338 -9.61 8.99 -10.97
C GLU A 338 -8.99 10.29 -11.49
N ARG A 339 -7.75 10.59 -11.11
CA ARG A 339 -7.02 11.73 -11.63
C ARG A 339 -6.73 11.63 -13.12
N GLN A 340 -6.30 10.45 -13.59
CA GLN A 340 -6.05 10.21 -15.01
C GLN A 340 -7.34 10.32 -15.87
N LYS A 341 -8.51 9.95 -15.33
CA LYS A 341 -9.81 10.18 -16.00
C LYS A 341 -10.10 11.67 -16.21
N GLN A 342 -9.65 12.49 -15.30
CA GLN A 342 -9.77 13.95 -15.37
C GLN A 342 -8.65 14.62 -16.20
N GLY A 343 -7.72 13.83 -16.75
CA GLY A 343 -6.58 14.34 -17.49
C GLY A 343 -5.45 14.93 -16.62
N LEU A 344 -5.52 14.69 -15.30
CA LEU A 344 -4.53 15.18 -14.34
C LEU A 344 -3.36 14.19 -14.17
N SER A 345 -2.27 14.64 -13.54
CA SER A 345 -1.14 13.79 -13.18
C SER A 345 -1.59 12.71 -12.18
N VAL A 346 -0.89 11.57 -12.11
CA VAL A 346 -1.23 10.45 -11.21
C VAL A 346 -1.13 10.83 -9.73
N ALA A 347 -0.24 11.74 -9.38
CA ALA A 347 -0.07 12.25 -8.03
C ALA A 347 -0.70 13.66 -7.88
N PRO A 348 -1.41 13.93 -6.77
CA PRO A 348 -1.88 15.27 -6.43
C PRO A 348 -0.71 16.17 -6.00
N GLU A 349 -0.97 17.45 -5.84
CA GLU A 349 -0.11 18.36 -5.09
C GLU A 349 0.01 17.93 -3.63
N ASP A 350 1.11 18.28 -2.97
CA ASP A 350 1.30 18.03 -1.54
C ASP A 350 0.42 18.99 -0.69
N GLU A 351 0.51 18.86 0.64
CA GLU A 351 -0.22 19.72 1.58
C GLU A 351 0.13 21.20 1.46
N ASN A 352 1.26 21.54 0.83
CA ASN A 352 1.73 22.90 0.61
C ASN A 352 1.43 23.41 -0.81
N GLY A 353 0.74 22.63 -1.64
CA GLY A 353 0.41 22.97 -3.01
C GLY A 353 1.57 22.79 -4.00
N ASN A 354 2.58 21.98 -3.66
CA ASN A 354 3.69 21.69 -4.57
C ASN A 354 3.38 20.47 -5.44
N ASP A 355 3.68 20.59 -6.73
CA ASP A 355 3.70 19.44 -7.63
C ASP A 355 4.84 18.47 -7.28
N PRO A 356 4.68 17.17 -7.51
CA PRO A 356 5.77 16.21 -7.32
C PRO A 356 6.92 16.50 -8.29
N ILE A 357 8.15 16.49 -7.79
CA ILE A 357 9.36 16.62 -8.63
C ILE A 357 9.54 15.39 -9.53
N PHE A 358 9.12 14.22 -9.04
CA PHE A 358 8.95 12.99 -9.82
C PHE A 358 8.03 11.99 -9.12
N VAL A 359 7.54 11.03 -9.89
CA VAL A 359 6.72 9.93 -9.39
C VAL A 359 7.30 8.61 -9.88
N LEU A 360 7.57 7.70 -8.95
CA LEU A 360 8.08 6.37 -9.22
C LEU A 360 6.97 5.33 -9.15
N SER A 361 7.13 4.24 -9.88
CA SER A 361 6.29 3.05 -9.78
C SER A 361 7.17 1.79 -9.86
N PRO A 362 6.69 0.59 -9.49
CA PRO A 362 7.51 -0.61 -9.46
C PRO A 362 8.30 -0.84 -10.75
N ASN A 363 9.57 -1.16 -10.58
CA ASN A 363 10.63 -1.29 -11.59
C ASN A 363 11.11 0.03 -12.24
N ASP A 364 10.68 1.20 -11.77
CA ASP A 364 11.37 2.43 -12.15
C ASP A 364 12.75 2.47 -11.51
N LEU A 365 13.72 2.97 -12.28
CA LEU A 365 15.11 3.04 -11.87
C LEU A 365 15.45 4.40 -11.30
N VAL A 366 16.30 4.39 -10.31
CA VAL A 366 16.88 5.59 -9.71
C VAL A 366 18.40 5.46 -9.60
N TYR A 367 19.10 6.55 -9.75
CA TYR A 367 20.53 6.69 -9.49
C TYR A 367 20.74 7.35 -8.14
N LEU A 368 21.76 6.90 -7.41
CA LEU A 368 22.18 7.49 -6.15
C LEU A 368 23.46 8.32 -6.40
N PRO A 369 23.36 9.66 -6.45
CA PRO A 369 24.52 10.51 -6.61
C PRO A 369 25.54 10.30 -5.48
N THR A 370 26.82 10.57 -5.76
CA THR A 370 27.87 10.68 -4.75
C THR A 370 27.74 12.01 -4.00
N ASP A 371 28.41 12.12 -2.85
CA ASP A 371 28.41 13.38 -2.09
C ASP A 371 29.03 14.52 -2.93
N ASP A 372 30.07 14.22 -3.73
CA ASP A 372 30.67 15.18 -4.64
C ASP A 372 29.69 15.60 -5.76
N GLU A 373 28.94 14.67 -6.32
CA GLU A 373 27.92 14.96 -7.34
C GLU A 373 26.75 15.78 -6.75
N LEU A 374 26.36 15.51 -5.52
CA LEU A 374 25.35 16.29 -4.81
C LEU A 374 25.85 17.70 -4.51
N ALA A 375 27.10 17.84 -4.05
CA ALA A 375 27.69 19.13 -3.72
C ALA A 375 27.91 20.02 -4.95
N ASN A 376 28.34 19.42 -6.06
CA ASN A 376 28.64 20.15 -7.31
C ASN A 376 27.45 20.26 -8.25
N GLY A 377 26.39 19.46 -8.03
CA GLY A 377 25.22 19.41 -8.93
C GLY A 377 25.51 18.81 -10.31
N ILE A 378 26.65 18.15 -10.48
CA ILE A 378 27.11 17.55 -11.75
C ILE A 378 27.18 16.03 -11.57
N ILE A 379 26.42 15.31 -12.37
CA ILE A 379 26.41 13.85 -12.39
C ILE A 379 27.46 13.34 -13.35
N ALA A 380 28.39 12.53 -12.85
CA ALA A 380 29.47 11.95 -13.64
C ALA A 380 28.94 10.99 -14.72
N GLN A 381 29.57 11.00 -15.87
CA GLN A 381 29.24 10.08 -16.97
C GLN A 381 30.48 9.26 -17.37
N PRO A 382 30.32 7.95 -17.63
CA PRO A 382 29.10 7.14 -17.51
C PRO A 382 28.69 6.93 -16.05
N LEU A 383 27.39 6.77 -15.80
CA LEU A 383 26.90 6.49 -14.44
C LEU A 383 27.51 5.20 -13.88
N ASP A 384 27.85 5.23 -12.60
CA ASP A 384 28.21 4.01 -11.86
C ASP A 384 26.99 3.08 -11.74
N ARG A 385 27.00 1.97 -12.47
CA ARG A 385 25.92 0.98 -12.47
C ARG A 385 25.69 0.35 -11.10
N GLY A 386 26.70 0.32 -10.24
CA GLY A 386 26.57 -0.16 -8.86
C GLY A 386 25.67 0.72 -8.00
N ARG A 387 25.49 1.98 -8.39
CA ARG A 387 24.65 2.98 -7.70
C ARG A 387 23.23 3.12 -8.29
N ILE A 388 22.87 2.23 -9.22
CA ILE A 388 21.53 2.18 -9.80
C ILE A 388 20.66 1.23 -9.00
N TYR A 389 19.51 1.72 -8.57
CA TYR A 389 18.49 0.98 -7.83
C TYR A 389 17.18 0.95 -8.60
N LYS A 390 16.32 -0.01 -8.28
CA LYS A 390 14.95 -0.06 -8.77
C LYS A 390 13.97 -0.02 -7.61
N MET A 391 12.86 0.69 -7.78
CA MET A 391 11.77 0.67 -6.82
C MET A 391 11.03 -0.67 -6.92
N VAL A 392 10.72 -1.29 -5.79
CA VAL A 392 9.97 -2.55 -5.71
C VAL A 392 8.54 -2.29 -5.26
N SER A 393 8.38 -1.52 -4.20
CA SER A 393 7.09 -1.21 -3.58
C SER A 393 7.15 0.11 -2.83
N CYS A 394 6.00 0.61 -2.38
CA CYS A 394 5.93 1.76 -1.50
C CYS A 394 4.77 1.60 -0.51
N THR A 395 4.91 2.25 0.65
CA THR A 395 3.88 2.28 1.68
C THR A 395 4.04 3.53 2.55
N GLY A 396 2.95 4.23 2.82
CA GLY A 396 3.02 5.49 3.56
C GLY A 396 3.98 6.49 2.91
N ASN A 397 4.98 6.92 3.66
CA ASN A 397 6.02 7.85 3.21
C ASN A 397 7.33 7.15 2.82
N GLU A 398 7.29 5.83 2.56
CA GLU A 398 8.49 5.04 2.29
C GLU A 398 8.42 4.38 0.92
N GLY A 399 9.51 4.51 0.16
CA GLY A 399 9.80 3.73 -1.03
C GLY A 399 10.80 2.62 -0.70
N HIS A 400 10.55 1.41 -1.21
CA HIS A 400 11.43 0.27 -1.03
C HIS A 400 12.22 0.02 -2.31
N PHE A 401 13.54 -0.04 -2.18
CA PHE A 401 14.46 -0.12 -3.30
C PHE A 401 15.40 -1.30 -3.14
N ILE A 402 15.81 -1.88 -4.27
CA ILE A 402 16.88 -2.88 -4.34
C ILE A 402 17.87 -2.51 -5.45
N PRO A 403 19.14 -2.93 -5.37
CA PRO A 403 20.08 -2.73 -6.47
C PRO A 403 19.55 -3.27 -7.79
N ALA A 404 19.70 -2.51 -8.88
CA ALA A 404 19.12 -2.88 -10.18
C ALA A 404 19.66 -4.19 -10.75
N ARG A 405 20.87 -4.62 -10.33
CA ARG A 405 21.47 -5.90 -10.71
C ARG A 405 20.78 -7.13 -10.10
N ILE A 406 19.93 -6.95 -9.10
CA ILE A 406 19.25 -8.05 -8.44
C ILE A 406 17.98 -8.41 -9.19
N ALA A 407 17.89 -9.66 -9.64
CA ALA A 407 16.76 -10.16 -10.41
C ALA A 407 15.52 -10.43 -9.54
N ASN A 408 15.70 -11.00 -8.35
CA ASN A 408 14.59 -11.29 -7.45
C ASN A 408 14.12 -10.00 -6.75
N PRO A 409 12.87 -9.55 -6.97
CA PRO A 409 12.37 -8.34 -6.33
C PRO A 409 12.09 -8.48 -4.83
N ILE A 410 12.07 -9.72 -4.31
CA ILE A 410 11.75 -10.02 -2.91
C ILE A 410 12.95 -10.71 -2.25
N LEU A 411 13.95 -9.90 -1.88
CA LEU A 411 15.07 -10.34 -1.05
C LEU A 411 14.97 -9.60 0.29
N GLN A 412 14.48 -10.29 1.31
CA GLN A 412 14.20 -9.70 2.64
C GLN A 412 15.38 -8.92 3.22
N THR A 413 16.61 -9.33 2.96
CA THR A 413 17.81 -8.68 3.47
C THR A 413 18.17 -7.39 2.74
N ILE A 414 17.69 -7.16 1.52
CA ILE A 414 18.04 -6.02 0.67
C ILE A 414 16.83 -5.08 0.51
N GLU A 415 15.66 -5.65 0.30
CA GLU A 415 14.41 -4.90 0.10
C GLU A 415 13.94 -4.22 1.37
N LEU A 416 14.09 -4.90 2.49
CA LEU A 416 13.59 -4.50 3.80
C LEU A 416 14.68 -4.02 4.76
N GLY A 417 15.86 -3.72 4.28
CA GLY A 417 16.81 -2.96 5.11
C GLY A 417 15.99 -1.83 5.73
N SER A 418 15.81 -1.88 7.05
CA SER A 418 14.82 -1.11 7.84
C SER A 418 14.79 0.38 7.54
N ASN A 419 15.72 0.90 6.74
CA ASN A 419 15.84 2.32 6.45
C ASN A 419 16.07 2.66 4.98
N ASN A 420 16.11 1.67 4.05
CA ASN A 420 16.49 1.94 2.66
C ASN A 420 17.69 2.90 2.53
N LYS A 421 18.63 2.74 3.44
CA LYS A 421 19.86 3.53 3.42
C LYS A 421 20.71 3.13 2.23
N ALA A 422 21.30 4.09 1.60
CA ALA A 422 22.43 3.84 0.69
C ALA A 422 23.50 3.03 1.43
N GLN A 423 24.32 2.27 0.68
CA GLN A 423 25.40 1.54 1.32
C GLN A 423 26.29 2.52 2.07
N LYS A 424 26.70 2.15 3.29
CA LYS A 424 27.56 3.00 4.16
C LYS A 424 28.83 3.52 3.47
N ALA A 425 29.31 2.78 2.46
CA ALA A 425 30.46 3.21 1.67
C ALA A 425 30.17 4.41 0.74
N TRP A 426 28.91 4.77 0.54
CA TRP A 426 28.51 5.83 -0.39
C TRP A 426 27.97 7.05 0.35
N THR A 427 26.98 6.86 1.23
CA THR A 427 26.36 7.91 2.03
C THR A 427 25.50 7.27 3.13
N ASP A 428 25.32 7.95 4.25
CA ASP A 428 24.44 7.53 5.34
C ASP A 428 22.97 7.95 5.11
N GLU A 429 22.66 8.69 4.03
CA GLU A 429 21.33 9.18 3.74
C GLU A 429 20.40 8.08 3.22
N MET A 430 19.11 8.30 3.34
CA MET A 430 18.12 7.38 2.77
C MET A 430 18.06 7.53 1.26
N ILE A 431 17.84 6.42 0.55
CA ILE A 431 17.73 6.41 -0.91
C ILE A 431 16.71 7.43 -1.41
N LYS A 432 15.54 7.53 -0.77
CA LYS A 432 14.48 8.48 -1.15
C LYS A 432 14.91 9.95 -1.06
N GLU A 433 15.86 10.28 -0.18
CA GLU A 433 16.29 11.65 0.07
C GLU A 433 17.22 12.19 -1.02
N ILE A 434 17.98 11.30 -1.65
CA ILE A 434 19.00 11.69 -2.63
C ILE A 434 18.76 11.15 -4.04
N CYS A 435 17.94 10.11 -4.20
CA CYS A 435 17.80 9.43 -5.48
C CYS A 435 17.28 10.35 -6.60
N MET A 436 17.73 10.07 -7.81
CA MET A 436 17.32 10.73 -9.05
C MET A 436 16.74 9.70 -10.01
N PRO A 437 15.57 9.94 -10.62
CA PRO A 437 15.00 9.02 -11.60
C PRO A 437 15.86 8.98 -12.85
N ILE A 438 16.08 7.77 -13.38
CA ILE A 438 16.80 7.55 -14.64
C ILE A 438 15.99 6.69 -15.59
N LYS A 439 16.24 6.83 -16.89
CA LYS A 439 15.73 5.96 -17.93
C LYS A 439 16.90 5.27 -18.61
N VAL A 440 16.68 4.02 -18.98
CA VAL A 440 17.65 3.24 -19.75
C VAL A 440 17.01 2.73 -21.04
N ASP A 441 17.80 2.54 -22.08
CA ASP A 441 17.40 1.85 -23.30
C ASP A 441 17.38 0.33 -23.09
N ARG A 442 17.09 -0.42 -24.17
CA ARG A 442 17.06 -1.89 -24.13
C ARG A 442 18.41 -2.53 -23.87
N LEU A 443 19.49 -1.81 -24.10
CA LEU A 443 20.85 -2.26 -23.89
C LEU A 443 21.39 -1.88 -22.50
N GLY A 444 20.59 -1.14 -21.70
CA GLY A 444 20.98 -0.66 -20.40
C GLY A 444 21.80 0.63 -20.42
N ASN A 445 21.85 1.33 -21.56
CA ASN A 445 22.47 2.65 -21.62
C ASN A 445 21.52 3.69 -21.02
N VAL A 446 22.04 4.61 -20.23
CA VAL A 446 21.24 5.67 -19.63
C VAL A 446 20.85 6.69 -20.70
N LEU A 447 19.51 6.90 -20.83
CA LEU A 447 18.91 7.86 -21.76
C LEU A 447 18.69 9.15 -21.04
N GLU A 448 19.47 9.97 -20.62
CA GLU A 448 19.30 11.20 -19.85
C GLU A 448 18.84 10.99 -18.40
N SER A 449 19.55 11.53 -17.46
CA SER A 449 19.06 11.85 -16.13
C SER A 449 18.06 13.00 -16.28
N SER A 450 16.77 12.75 -16.05
CA SER A 450 15.75 13.76 -16.28
C SER A 450 15.83 14.87 -15.22
N SER A 451 16.56 15.91 -15.50
CA SER A 451 16.36 17.23 -14.89
C SER A 451 15.06 17.92 -15.38
N SER A 452 14.28 17.23 -16.21
CA SER A 452 13.05 17.76 -16.81
C SER A 452 11.90 16.76 -16.85
N TYR A 453 11.41 16.30 -15.69
CA TYR A 453 10.05 15.77 -15.62
C TYR A 453 9.05 16.92 -15.36
N LYS A 454 8.99 17.85 -16.30
CA LYS A 454 7.78 18.62 -16.53
C LYS A 454 7.09 18.02 -17.75
N LYS A 455 6.18 17.09 -17.53
CA LYS A 455 4.98 16.89 -18.36
C LYS A 455 4.02 15.95 -17.67
#